data_08eb04b6e9207e136868fadcea6acb89
#
_entry.id   08eb04b6e9207e136868fadcea6acb89
#
_cell.length_a   1.000
_cell.length_b   1.000
_cell.length_c   1.000
_cell.angle_alpha   90.00
_cell.angle_beta   90.00
_cell.angle_gamma   90.00
#
_symmetry.space_group_name_H-M   'P 1'
#
loop_
_entity.id
_entity.type
_entity.pdbx_description
1 polymer ?
#
loop_
_entity_poly.entity_id
_entity_poly.type
_entity_poly.pdbx_seq_one_letter_code
_entity_poly.pdbx_strand_id
1 'polypeptide(L)'
;MNSVVIAKFGGSAIGVDGISIPIIIQRINSLSKDAKVVAVFSAPLTVVEGKPTSLTDVALELGKRAEEGKTSDLIILRKTYEKILELVSSEFQDKCRMIIDDDLDKVRIELEKAMEKKEFSDETRSKTLAYSGEILMSYVMDYILKSQGIKSEAVKLENWPIITDSNIESTNFIASESNKRVEHLEKLLEQNQVITIGGFIGRTADGIITTFERGGSDRTAADLGILLHKKFDVKIDLEKDSSVVSADPRIVKEGLTEVHSISYNEARLAGMFGMNILDPVAIKEILENGASLPIVITDMRNPEKTTTVERKITNRDGHPIKIITGKKNCAILRIEDEFVHKLLESLENKKRYSEFVILSPFSKDGIKFSRILFLDGDYVKRNEKYVLGFDPLATITYNR
;
A
#
# COMPACT_ATOMS: atom_id res chain seq x y z
N MET A 1 18.23 8.16 20.78
CA MET A 1 17.75 7.00 19.99
C MET A 1 18.37 7.09 18.61
N ASN A 2 18.73 5.96 17.97
CA ASN A 2 19.17 6.01 16.59
C ASN A 2 17.95 6.30 15.70
N SER A 3 18.08 7.27 14.79
CA SER A 3 17.01 7.62 13.84
C SER A 3 16.86 6.57 12.75
N VAL A 4 15.62 6.24 12.42
CA VAL A 4 15.25 5.34 11.33
C VAL A 4 14.23 6.03 10.42
N VAL A 5 14.50 6.07 9.13
CA VAL A 5 13.55 6.52 8.12
C VAL A 5 13.02 5.30 7.37
N ILE A 6 11.69 5.14 7.37
CA ILE A 6 11.02 4.15 6.54
C ILE A 6 10.61 4.86 5.25
N ALA A 7 11.40 4.64 4.19
CA ALA A 7 11.20 5.27 2.89
C ALA A 7 10.42 4.32 1.96
N LYS A 8 9.22 4.72 1.55
CA LYS A 8 8.38 3.87 0.69
C LYS A 8 8.35 4.40 -0.73
N PHE A 9 8.71 3.54 -1.68
CA PHE A 9 8.73 3.81 -3.12
C PHE A 9 7.61 3.02 -3.81
N GLY A 10 6.58 3.73 -4.28
CA GLY A 10 5.47 3.13 -5.02
C GLY A 10 5.84 2.73 -6.44
N GLY A 11 4.99 1.96 -7.12
CA GLY A 11 5.23 1.54 -8.50
C GLY A 11 5.44 2.73 -9.47
N SER A 12 4.69 3.82 -9.33
CA SER A 12 4.89 5.04 -10.13
C SER A 12 6.21 5.75 -9.79
N ALA A 13 6.65 5.69 -8.54
CA ALA A 13 7.94 6.22 -8.11
C ALA A 13 9.11 5.42 -8.71
N ILE A 14 8.99 4.08 -8.78
CA ILE A 14 9.97 3.22 -9.45
C ILE A 14 9.95 3.45 -10.97
N GLY A 15 8.76 3.67 -11.52
CA GLY A 15 8.53 3.96 -12.93
C GLY A 15 8.54 2.73 -13.83
N VAL A 16 8.27 2.96 -15.11
CA VAL A 16 8.27 1.90 -16.13
C VAL A 16 9.68 1.35 -16.28
N ASP A 17 9.80 0.03 -16.19
CA ASP A 17 11.07 -0.70 -16.31
C ASP A 17 12.19 -0.15 -15.40
N GLY A 18 11.82 0.44 -14.25
CA GLY A 18 12.77 0.96 -13.29
C GLY A 18 13.45 2.29 -13.65
N ILE A 19 12.90 3.05 -14.60
CA ILE A 19 13.52 4.28 -15.13
C ILE A 19 13.88 5.33 -14.05
N SER A 20 13.19 5.33 -12.92
CA SER A 20 13.45 6.28 -11.83
C SER A 20 14.38 5.74 -10.74
N ILE A 21 14.89 4.51 -10.87
CA ILE A 21 15.80 3.90 -9.87
C ILE A 21 17.05 4.77 -9.60
N PRO A 22 17.69 5.44 -10.56
CA PRO A 22 18.80 6.35 -10.26
C PRO A 22 18.42 7.48 -9.29
N ILE A 23 17.19 8.00 -9.38
CA ILE A 23 16.69 9.02 -8.46
C ILE A 23 16.43 8.40 -7.08
N ILE A 24 15.87 7.20 -7.03
CA ILE A 24 15.65 6.46 -5.78
C ILE A 24 16.99 6.25 -5.04
N ILE A 25 18.04 5.85 -5.75
CA ILE A 25 19.38 5.69 -5.17
C ILE A 25 19.87 7.00 -4.55
N GLN A 26 19.72 8.13 -5.27
CA GLN A 26 20.08 9.45 -4.74
C GLN A 26 19.28 9.80 -3.48
N ARG A 27 17.99 9.51 -3.45
CA ARG A 27 17.12 9.71 -2.28
C ARG A 27 17.57 8.86 -1.09
N ILE A 28 17.77 7.57 -1.29
CA ILE A 28 18.26 6.65 -0.25
C ILE A 28 19.63 7.11 0.28
N ASN A 29 20.54 7.50 -0.59
CA ASN A 29 21.83 8.07 -0.20
C ASN A 29 21.68 9.35 0.63
N SER A 30 20.74 10.23 0.28
CA SER A 30 20.49 11.44 1.05
C SER A 30 19.93 11.12 2.44
N LEU A 31 18.91 10.26 2.53
CA LEU A 31 18.29 9.85 3.79
C LEU A 31 19.28 9.10 4.69
N SER A 32 20.17 8.30 4.11
CA SER A 32 21.12 7.48 4.86
C SER A 32 22.28 8.26 5.48
N LYS A 33 22.42 9.56 5.20
CA LYS A 33 23.42 10.41 5.86
C LYS A 33 23.14 10.65 7.34
N ASP A 34 21.85 10.77 7.68
CA ASP A 34 21.41 11.18 9.01
C ASP A 34 20.65 10.09 9.77
N ALA A 35 20.23 9.01 9.10
CA ALA A 35 19.43 7.94 9.67
C ALA A 35 19.73 6.58 9.04
N LYS A 36 19.36 5.49 9.71
CA LYS A 36 19.21 4.19 9.06
C LYS A 36 17.96 4.21 8.18
N VAL A 37 17.98 3.51 7.05
CA VAL A 37 16.85 3.51 6.11
C VAL A 37 16.26 2.11 5.99
N VAL A 38 14.93 2.01 6.12
CA VAL A 38 14.16 0.84 5.68
C VAL A 38 13.44 1.23 4.41
N ALA A 39 13.93 0.74 3.28
CA ALA A 39 13.39 1.06 1.95
C ALA A 39 12.33 0.02 1.57
N VAL A 40 11.06 0.45 1.50
CA VAL A 40 9.90 -0.37 1.14
C VAL A 40 9.60 -0.19 -0.34
N PHE A 41 9.61 -1.27 -1.11
CA PHE A 41 9.39 -1.25 -2.55
C PHE A 41 8.07 -1.90 -2.95
N SER A 42 7.32 -1.22 -3.82
CA SER A 42 6.21 -1.82 -4.57
C SER A 42 6.74 -2.54 -5.81
N ALA A 43 5.87 -3.29 -6.50
CA ALA A 43 6.16 -3.83 -7.83
C ALA A 43 6.43 -2.69 -8.82
N PRO A 44 7.42 -2.84 -9.73
CA PRO A 44 7.68 -1.87 -10.78
C PRO A 44 6.56 -1.85 -11.82
N LEU A 45 6.54 -0.80 -12.66
CA LEU A 45 5.66 -0.73 -13.82
C LEU A 45 6.38 -1.29 -15.07
N THR A 46 5.57 -1.76 -16.00
CA THR A 46 5.98 -2.09 -17.38
C THR A 46 4.98 -1.49 -18.37
N VAL A 47 5.17 -1.69 -19.67
CA VAL A 47 4.20 -1.26 -20.69
C VAL A 47 3.46 -2.47 -21.25
N VAL A 48 2.14 -2.47 -21.09
CA VAL A 48 1.23 -3.45 -21.71
C VAL A 48 0.25 -2.69 -22.61
N GLU A 49 0.17 -3.05 -23.89
CA GLU A 49 -0.71 -2.38 -24.86
C GLU A 49 -0.57 -0.85 -24.87
N GLY A 50 0.67 -0.36 -24.75
CA GLY A 50 0.98 1.08 -24.75
C GLY A 50 0.64 1.82 -23.44
N LYS A 51 0.25 1.11 -22.38
CA LYS A 51 -0.10 1.71 -21.08
C LYS A 51 0.83 1.24 -19.97
N PRO A 52 1.28 2.15 -19.06
CA PRO A 52 1.97 1.76 -17.85
C PRO A 52 1.07 0.83 -17.00
N THR A 53 1.56 -0.35 -16.68
CA THR A 53 0.84 -1.42 -15.96
C THR A 53 1.76 -1.97 -14.87
N SER A 54 1.24 -2.18 -13.67
CA SER A 54 2.00 -2.81 -12.58
C SER A 54 2.32 -4.26 -12.91
N LEU A 55 3.51 -4.76 -12.52
CA LEU A 55 3.79 -6.19 -12.62
C LEU A 55 2.81 -7.04 -11.79
N THR A 56 2.25 -6.49 -10.72
CA THR A 56 1.16 -7.10 -9.95
C THR A 56 -0.08 -7.33 -10.82
N ASP A 57 -0.50 -6.32 -11.62
CA ASP A 57 -1.65 -6.48 -12.53
C ASP A 57 -1.33 -7.44 -13.68
N VAL A 58 -0.09 -7.46 -14.19
CA VAL A 58 0.37 -8.45 -15.18
C VAL A 58 0.28 -9.86 -14.61
N ALA A 59 0.76 -10.08 -13.40
CA ALA A 59 0.73 -11.38 -12.74
C ALA A 59 -0.70 -11.87 -12.46
N LEU A 60 -1.61 -10.96 -12.07
CA LEU A 60 -3.03 -11.28 -11.92
C LEU A 60 -3.66 -11.75 -13.23
N GLU A 61 -3.34 -11.10 -14.34
CA GLU A 61 -3.88 -11.49 -15.65
C GLU A 61 -3.32 -12.84 -16.10
N LEU A 62 -2.02 -13.12 -15.84
CA LEU A 62 -1.42 -14.43 -16.10
C LEU A 62 -2.12 -15.53 -15.30
N GLY A 63 -2.45 -15.27 -14.02
CA GLY A 63 -3.17 -16.21 -13.16
C GLY A 63 -4.58 -16.52 -13.67
N LYS A 64 -5.34 -15.51 -14.11
CA LYS A 64 -6.67 -15.71 -14.72
C LYS A 64 -6.60 -16.55 -16.01
N ARG A 65 -5.60 -16.30 -16.84
CA ARG A 65 -5.38 -17.09 -18.05
C ARG A 65 -5.03 -18.55 -17.72
N ALA A 66 -4.21 -18.77 -16.70
CA ALA A 66 -3.88 -20.10 -16.22
C ALA A 66 -5.13 -20.86 -15.71
N GLU A 67 -5.99 -20.20 -14.94
CA GLU A 67 -7.29 -20.73 -14.47
C GLU A 67 -8.19 -21.17 -15.66
N GLU A 68 -8.16 -20.43 -16.76
CA GLU A 68 -8.86 -20.79 -18.00
C GLU A 68 -8.18 -21.91 -18.81
N GLY A 69 -7.08 -22.49 -18.33
CA GLY A 69 -6.30 -23.53 -19.00
C GLY A 69 -5.43 -23.02 -20.14
N LYS A 70 -5.17 -21.71 -20.21
CA LYS A 70 -4.31 -21.10 -21.20
C LYS A 70 -2.87 -21.02 -20.68
N THR A 71 -1.90 -21.34 -21.53
CA THR A 71 -0.49 -21.17 -21.18
C THR A 71 -0.17 -19.73 -20.88
N SER A 72 0.52 -19.49 -19.77
CA SER A 72 0.98 -18.18 -19.34
C SER A 72 2.50 -18.13 -19.45
N ASP A 73 3.02 -17.25 -20.29
CA ASP A 73 4.46 -17.00 -20.36
C ASP A 73 4.85 -15.83 -19.45
N LEU A 74 6.07 -15.86 -18.93
CA LEU A 74 6.61 -14.84 -18.04
C LEU A 74 7.46 -13.79 -18.78
N ILE A 75 7.35 -13.71 -20.11
CA ILE A 75 8.22 -12.86 -20.94
C ILE A 75 8.19 -11.40 -20.50
N ILE A 76 7.00 -10.86 -20.17
CA ILE A 76 6.86 -9.46 -19.74
C ILE A 76 7.57 -9.24 -18.40
N LEU A 77 7.34 -10.12 -17.42
CA LEU A 77 7.98 -10.05 -16.11
C LEU A 77 9.51 -10.13 -16.26
N ARG A 78 9.99 -11.13 -16.99
CA ARG A 78 11.42 -11.35 -17.24
C ARG A 78 12.07 -10.15 -17.92
N LYS A 79 11.50 -9.65 -19.02
CA LYS A 79 12.03 -8.48 -19.74
C LYS A 79 12.12 -7.23 -18.86
N THR A 80 11.14 -6.99 -18.00
CA THR A 80 11.18 -5.86 -17.07
C THR A 80 12.35 -5.99 -16.10
N TYR A 81 12.54 -7.17 -15.48
CA TYR A 81 13.64 -7.38 -14.56
C TYR A 81 15.00 -7.43 -15.26
N GLU A 82 15.10 -7.91 -16.50
CA GLU A 82 16.34 -7.86 -17.29
C GLU A 82 16.80 -6.42 -17.55
N LYS A 83 15.88 -5.50 -17.84
CA LYS A 83 16.21 -4.06 -17.93
C LYS A 83 16.67 -3.47 -16.61
N ILE A 84 16.01 -3.82 -15.51
CA ILE A 84 16.41 -3.35 -14.17
C ILE A 84 17.79 -3.94 -13.80
N LEU A 85 18.07 -5.18 -14.17
CA LEU A 85 19.34 -5.85 -13.93
C LEU A 85 20.54 -5.13 -14.57
N GLU A 86 20.33 -4.36 -15.64
CA GLU A 86 21.39 -3.53 -16.25
C GLU A 86 21.98 -2.49 -15.29
N LEU A 87 21.26 -2.14 -14.22
CA LEU A 87 21.72 -1.23 -13.17
C LEU A 87 22.60 -1.92 -12.11
N VAL A 88 22.69 -3.23 -12.13
CA VAL A 88 23.51 -4.04 -11.22
C VAL A 88 24.93 -4.16 -11.78
N SER A 89 25.95 -3.90 -10.96
CA SER A 89 27.35 -4.05 -11.37
C SER A 89 27.67 -5.51 -11.73
N SER A 90 28.67 -5.70 -12.61
CA SER A 90 29.10 -7.03 -13.05
C SER A 90 29.45 -8.00 -11.92
N GLU A 91 29.95 -7.47 -10.79
CA GLU A 91 30.26 -8.27 -9.60
C GLU A 91 29.04 -8.97 -9.00
N PHE A 92 27.87 -8.35 -9.05
CA PHE A 92 26.66 -8.86 -8.43
C PHE A 92 25.63 -9.38 -9.47
N GLN A 93 25.87 -9.16 -10.76
CA GLN A 93 24.89 -9.40 -11.81
C GLN A 93 24.44 -10.85 -11.89
N ASP A 94 25.38 -11.81 -11.80
CA ASP A 94 25.04 -13.24 -11.83
C ASP A 94 24.21 -13.66 -10.61
N LYS A 95 24.56 -13.18 -9.42
CA LYS A 95 23.80 -13.48 -8.20
C LYS A 95 22.40 -12.89 -8.23
N CYS A 96 22.26 -11.67 -8.74
CA CYS A 96 20.97 -11.03 -8.89
C CYS A 96 20.11 -11.74 -9.94
N ARG A 97 20.70 -12.15 -11.06
CA ARG A 97 20.04 -12.95 -12.11
C ARG A 97 19.50 -14.28 -11.56
N MET A 98 20.30 -15.00 -10.76
CA MET A 98 19.85 -16.23 -10.12
C MET A 98 18.60 -16.03 -9.27
N ILE A 99 18.54 -14.94 -8.50
CA ILE A 99 17.36 -14.63 -7.68
C ILE A 99 16.14 -14.30 -8.55
N ILE A 100 16.33 -13.56 -9.64
CA ILE A 100 15.26 -13.29 -10.61
C ILE A 100 14.74 -14.60 -11.20
N ASP A 101 15.62 -15.48 -11.61
CA ASP A 101 15.24 -16.77 -12.19
C ASP A 101 14.52 -17.66 -11.17
N ASP A 102 15.03 -17.76 -9.94
CA ASP A 102 14.42 -18.55 -8.86
C ASP A 102 13.00 -18.04 -8.49
N ASP A 103 12.81 -16.73 -8.38
CA ASP A 103 11.51 -16.18 -8.02
C ASP A 103 10.51 -16.27 -9.19
N LEU A 104 10.94 -16.05 -10.43
CA LEU A 104 10.10 -16.25 -11.60
C LEU A 104 9.76 -17.74 -11.82
N ASP A 105 10.64 -18.67 -11.44
CA ASP A 105 10.32 -20.10 -11.44
C ASP A 105 9.24 -20.45 -10.40
N LYS A 106 9.27 -19.83 -9.21
CA LYS A 106 8.18 -19.98 -8.23
C LYS A 106 6.86 -19.46 -8.81
N VAL A 107 6.88 -18.32 -9.50
CA VAL A 107 5.68 -17.80 -10.19
C VAL A 107 5.17 -18.82 -11.23
N ARG A 108 6.06 -19.38 -12.05
CA ARG A 108 5.69 -20.40 -13.04
C ARG A 108 5.02 -21.62 -12.39
N ILE A 109 5.59 -22.13 -11.29
CA ILE A 109 5.04 -23.26 -10.54
C ILE A 109 3.61 -22.95 -10.02
N GLU A 110 3.39 -21.76 -9.48
CA GLU A 110 2.05 -21.38 -8.99
C GLU A 110 1.03 -21.23 -10.15
N LEU A 111 1.45 -20.70 -11.30
CA LEU A 111 0.59 -20.63 -12.49
C LEU A 111 0.28 -22.02 -13.09
N GLU A 112 1.23 -22.95 -13.08
CA GLU A 112 1.00 -24.35 -13.47
C GLU A 112 -0.02 -25.02 -12.53
N LYS A 113 0.07 -24.82 -11.23
CA LYS A 113 -0.94 -25.30 -10.26
C LYS A 113 -2.32 -24.71 -10.54
N ALA A 114 -2.40 -23.42 -10.85
CA ALA A 114 -3.67 -22.76 -11.18
C ALA A 114 -4.28 -23.37 -12.45
N MET A 115 -3.46 -23.67 -13.47
CA MET A 115 -3.90 -24.30 -14.70
C MET A 115 -4.38 -25.73 -14.50
N GLU A 116 -3.63 -26.54 -13.73
CA GLU A 116 -4.00 -27.93 -13.43
C GLU A 116 -5.31 -28.02 -12.64
N LYS A 117 -5.47 -27.19 -11.62
CA LYS A 117 -6.66 -27.15 -10.77
C LYS A 117 -7.84 -26.41 -11.39
N LYS A 118 -7.62 -25.65 -12.47
CA LYS A 118 -8.57 -24.67 -13.03
C LYS A 118 -9.10 -23.70 -11.98
N GLU A 119 -8.20 -23.26 -11.09
CA GLU A 119 -8.51 -22.39 -9.96
C GLU A 119 -7.27 -21.55 -9.61
N PHE A 120 -7.42 -20.25 -9.68
CA PHE A 120 -6.41 -19.30 -9.19
C PHE A 120 -6.75 -18.92 -7.73
N SER A 121 -6.53 -19.88 -6.82
CA SER A 121 -6.86 -19.75 -5.40
C SER A 121 -6.11 -18.59 -4.74
N ASP A 122 -6.65 -18.08 -3.62
CA ASP A 122 -6.07 -16.96 -2.87
C ASP A 122 -4.60 -17.21 -2.50
N GLU A 123 -4.25 -18.44 -2.09
CA GLU A 123 -2.87 -18.80 -1.74
C GLU A 123 -1.95 -18.79 -2.98
N THR A 124 -2.39 -19.37 -4.10
CA THR A 124 -1.65 -19.37 -5.36
C THR A 124 -1.45 -17.95 -5.87
N ARG A 125 -2.50 -17.13 -5.76
CA ARG A 125 -2.49 -15.72 -6.16
C ARG A 125 -1.51 -14.90 -5.31
N SER A 126 -1.59 -14.98 -3.99
CA SER A 126 -0.70 -14.24 -3.09
C SER A 126 0.78 -14.56 -3.34
N LYS A 127 1.12 -15.84 -3.56
CA LYS A 127 2.48 -16.27 -3.92
C LYS A 127 2.91 -15.72 -5.28
N THR A 128 2.03 -15.82 -6.27
CA THR A 128 2.29 -15.28 -7.62
C THR A 128 2.61 -13.78 -7.57
N LEU A 129 1.81 -13.00 -6.84
CA LEU A 129 2.01 -11.56 -6.68
C LEU A 129 3.31 -11.25 -5.93
N ALA A 130 3.56 -11.94 -4.83
CA ALA A 130 4.73 -11.71 -3.99
C ALA A 130 6.04 -11.93 -4.78
N TYR A 131 6.18 -13.06 -5.45
CA TYR A 131 7.40 -13.41 -6.17
C TYR A 131 7.57 -12.71 -7.51
N SER A 132 6.49 -12.24 -8.15
CA SER A 132 6.61 -11.48 -9.40
C SER A 132 6.85 -9.98 -9.19
N GLY A 133 6.56 -9.46 -8.01
CA GLY A 133 6.48 -8.03 -7.74
C GLY A 133 7.38 -7.58 -6.57
N GLU A 134 6.75 -7.38 -5.43
CA GLU A 134 7.33 -6.62 -4.33
C GLU A 134 8.54 -7.29 -3.67
N ILE A 135 8.51 -8.61 -3.45
CA ILE A 135 9.62 -9.33 -2.83
C ILE A 135 10.82 -9.31 -3.78
N LEU A 136 10.60 -9.73 -5.03
CA LEU A 136 11.67 -9.75 -6.04
C LEU A 136 12.27 -8.36 -6.24
N MET A 137 11.42 -7.31 -6.31
CA MET A 137 11.91 -5.94 -6.45
C MET A 137 12.80 -5.53 -5.27
N SER A 138 12.44 -5.91 -4.04
CA SER A 138 13.26 -5.59 -2.86
C SER A 138 14.64 -6.27 -2.91
N TYR A 139 14.71 -7.50 -3.41
CA TYR A 139 15.98 -8.22 -3.59
C TYR A 139 16.85 -7.60 -4.69
N VAL A 140 16.24 -7.27 -5.83
CA VAL A 140 16.96 -6.61 -6.93
C VAL A 140 17.50 -5.25 -6.48
N MET A 141 16.71 -4.47 -5.75
CA MET A 141 17.14 -3.17 -5.22
C MET A 141 18.30 -3.31 -4.22
N ASP A 142 18.35 -4.35 -3.41
CA ASP A 142 19.49 -4.62 -2.53
C ASP A 142 20.78 -4.78 -3.33
N TYR A 143 20.77 -5.56 -4.42
CA TYR A 143 21.94 -5.70 -5.30
C TYR A 143 22.31 -4.40 -6.02
N ILE A 144 21.33 -3.60 -6.43
CA ILE A 144 21.58 -2.29 -7.03
C ILE A 144 22.28 -1.37 -6.01
N LEU A 145 21.80 -1.33 -4.76
CA LEU A 145 22.40 -0.53 -3.69
C LEU A 145 23.82 -1.01 -3.37
N LYS A 146 24.06 -2.32 -3.27
CA LYS A 146 25.40 -2.90 -3.12
C LYS A 146 26.33 -2.52 -4.25
N SER A 147 25.83 -2.48 -5.49
CA SER A 147 26.57 -2.02 -6.68
C SER A 147 27.01 -0.55 -6.60
N GLN A 148 26.34 0.23 -5.78
CA GLN A 148 26.68 1.64 -5.49
C GLN A 148 27.57 1.80 -4.23
N GLY A 149 28.04 0.70 -3.66
CA GLY A 149 28.85 0.70 -2.45
C GLY A 149 28.04 0.96 -1.15
N ILE A 150 26.71 0.91 -1.20
CA ILE A 150 25.86 1.11 -0.04
C ILE A 150 25.76 -0.21 0.72
N LYS A 151 26.04 -0.18 2.01
CA LYS A 151 25.90 -1.36 2.88
C LYS A 151 24.43 -1.64 3.13
N SER A 152 23.85 -2.53 2.34
CA SER A 152 22.44 -2.90 2.39
C SER A 152 22.22 -4.39 2.58
N GLU A 153 21.00 -4.76 3.00
CA GLU A 153 20.54 -6.15 3.09
C GLU A 153 19.03 -6.23 2.86
N ALA A 154 18.59 -7.23 2.10
CA ALA A 154 17.16 -7.47 1.87
C ALA A 154 16.57 -8.35 2.98
N VAL A 155 15.37 -8.01 3.46
CA VAL A 155 14.61 -8.87 4.36
C VAL A 155 14.13 -10.10 3.59
N LYS A 156 14.57 -11.26 4.01
CA LYS A 156 14.15 -12.53 3.41
C LYS A 156 12.80 -12.98 3.96
N LEU A 157 12.03 -13.68 3.15
CA LEU A 157 10.67 -14.09 3.48
C LEU A 157 10.58 -14.95 4.73
N GLU A 158 11.57 -15.82 5.00
CA GLU A 158 11.61 -16.64 6.22
C GLU A 158 11.68 -15.79 7.50
N ASN A 159 12.23 -14.59 7.42
CA ASN A 159 12.36 -13.63 8.52
C ASN A 159 11.41 -12.44 8.41
N TRP A 160 10.30 -12.60 7.68
CA TRP A 160 9.36 -11.52 7.43
C TRP A 160 8.77 -10.97 8.72
N PRO A 161 8.87 -9.65 8.97
CA PRO A 161 8.48 -9.07 10.26
C PRO A 161 6.97 -8.84 10.38
N ILE A 162 6.25 -8.74 9.27
CA ILE A 162 4.83 -8.40 9.25
C ILE A 162 4.00 -9.66 9.28
N ILE A 163 3.43 -9.96 10.47
CA ILE A 163 2.53 -11.08 10.68
C ILE A 163 1.08 -10.60 10.58
N THR A 164 0.27 -11.40 9.92
CA THR A 164 -1.09 -11.06 9.57
C THR A 164 -2.07 -12.18 9.95
N ASP A 165 -3.35 -11.88 9.85
CA ASP A 165 -4.41 -12.88 9.98
C ASP A 165 -4.44 -13.83 8.77
N SER A 166 -5.37 -14.79 8.80
CA SER A 166 -5.54 -15.80 7.76
C SER A 166 -6.37 -15.35 6.55
N ASN A 167 -6.74 -14.06 6.46
CA ASN A 167 -7.37 -13.53 5.26
C ASN A 167 -6.27 -13.29 4.21
N ILE A 168 -6.14 -14.19 3.24
CA ILE A 168 -4.95 -14.22 2.37
C ILE A 168 -4.85 -12.97 1.48
N GLU A 169 -5.96 -12.44 0.97
CA GLU A 169 -5.97 -11.33 -0.01
C GLU A 169 -6.35 -9.95 0.54
N SER A 170 -6.87 -9.91 1.75
CA SER A 170 -7.30 -8.66 2.42
C SER A 170 -6.92 -8.77 3.88
N THR A 171 -5.64 -9.03 4.09
CA THR A 171 -5.11 -9.38 5.38
C THR A 171 -5.05 -8.19 6.34
N ASN A 172 -5.13 -8.48 7.64
CA ASN A 172 -4.95 -7.49 8.68
C ASN A 172 -3.64 -7.73 9.44
N PHE A 173 -2.93 -6.66 9.71
CA PHE A 173 -1.71 -6.67 10.50
C PHE A 173 -1.99 -7.07 11.97
N ILE A 174 -1.18 -7.96 12.52
CA ILE A 174 -1.25 -8.40 13.92
C ILE A 174 0.02 -7.93 14.64
N ALA A 175 -0.04 -6.75 15.25
CA ALA A 175 1.10 -6.12 15.91
C ALA A 175 1.71 -7.00 17.02
N SER A 176 0.91 -7.72 17.81
CA SER A 176 1.38 -8.58 18.89
C SER A 176 2.24 -9.74 18.38
N GLU A 177 1.85 -10.38 17.27
CA GLU A 177 2.61 -11.47 16.65
C GLU A 177 3.86 -10.95 15.92
N SER A 178 3.73 -9.83 15.23
CA SER A 178 4.83 -9.18 14.50
C SER A 178 5.94 -8.70 15.46
N ASN A 179 5.58 -8.18 16.62
CA ASN A 179 6.57 -7.79 17.66
C ASN A 179 7.46 -8.97 18.12
N LYS A 180 7.00 -10.22 18.02
CA LYS A 180 7.82 -11.39 18.33
C LYS A 180 8.91 -11.67 17.28
N ARG A 181 8.80 -11.08 16.10
CA ARG A 181 9.71 -11.28 14.96
C ARG A 181 10.53 -10.04 14.58
N VAL A 182 10.29 -8.90 15.23
CA VAL A 182 10.95 -7.64 14.91
C VAL A 182 12.46 -7.67 15.21
N GLU A 183 12.92 -8.51 16.15
CA GLU A 183 14.33 -8.60 16.56
C GLU A 183 15.28 -8.85 15.39
N HIS A 184 14.87 -9.65 14.40
CA HIS A 184 15.70 -9.89 13.22
C HIS A 184 15.89 -8.60 12.39
N LEU A 185 14.80 -7.84 12.16
CA LEU A 185 14.88 -6.56 11.47
C LEU A 185 15.74 -5.54 12.23
N GLU A 186 15.65 -5.51 13.55
CA GLU A 186 16.48 -4.66 14.40
C GLU A 186 17.97 -5.01 14.25
N LYS A 187 18.33 -6.31 14.27
CA LYS A 187 19.70 -6.77 14.04
C LYS A 187 20.22 -6.40 12.65
N LEU A 188 19.37 -6.51 11.62
CA LEU A 188 19.75 -6.07 10.27
C LEU A 188 20.04 -4.55 10.24
N LEU A 189 19.21 -3.73 10.91
CA LEU A 189 19.43 -2.29 11.03
C LEU A 189 20.71 -1.93 11.79
N GLU A 190 21.10 -2.72 12.81
CA GLU A 190 22.37 -2.51 13.50
C GLU A 190 23.57 -2.76 12.58
N GLN A 191 23.48 -3.74 11.70
CA GLN A 191 24.57 -4.20 10.85
C GLN A 191 24.67 -3.44 9.52
N ASN A 192 23.57 -2.89 9.00
CA ASN A 192 23.51 -2.28 7.68
C ASN A 192 23.09 -0.81 7.76
N GLN A 193 23.35 -0.06 6.70
CA GLN A 193 22.89 1.31 6.54
C GLN A 193 21.48 1.37 5.97
N VAL A 194 21.18 0.45 5.05
CA VAL A 194 19.90 0.34 4.37
C VAL A 194 19.38 -1.10 4.45
N ILE A 195 18.10 -1.23 4.75
CA ILE A 195 17.38 -2.51 4.65
C ILE A 195 16.34 -2.36 3.55
N THR A 196 16.27 -3.33 2.64
CA THR A 196 15.23 -3.37 1.61
C THR A 196 14.16 -4.41 1.96
N ILE A 197 12.90 -4.08 1.72
CA ILE A 197 11.77 -4.97 1.98
C ILE A 197 10.66 -4.74 0.96
N GLY A 198 9.96 -5.79 0.55
CA GLY A 198 8.77 -5.67 -0.29
C GLY A 198 7.59 -5.08 0.48
N GLY A 199 6.88 -4.15 -0.13
CA GLY A 199 5.61 -3.67 0.37
C GLY A 199 4.46 -4.64 0.09
N PHE A 200 3.24 -4.33 0.53
CA PHE A 200 2.02 -5.09 0.19
C PHE A 200 1.93 -6.51 0.77
N ILE A 201 3.03 -7.10 1.18
CA ILE A 201 3.13 -8.51 1.57
C ILE A 201 3.14 -8.65 3.08
N GLY A 202 2.32 -9.59 3.57
CA GLY A 202 2.34 -10.11 4.92
C GLY A 202 2.56 -11.62 4.93
N ARG A 203 2.58 -12.19 6.14
CA ARG A 203 2.72 -13.62 6.35
C ARG A 203 1.91 -14.05 7.56
N THR A 204 1.19 -15.16 7.48
CA THR A 204 0.56 -15.73 8.67
C THR A 204 1.61 -16.28 9.65
N ALA A 205 1.21 -16.54 10.88
CA ALA A 205 2.12 -17.09 11.90
C ALA A 205 2.72 -18.45 11.50
N ASP A 206 1.98 -19.27 10.77
CA ASP A 206 2.36 -20.58 10.22
C ASP A 206 3.05 -20.49 8.86
N GLY A 207 3.19 -19.30 8.29
CA GLY A 207 4.07 -19.04 7.17
C GLY A 207 3.44 -18.91 5.80
N ILE A 208 2.12 -18.85 5.71
CA ILE A 208 1.42 -18.60 4.45
C ILE A 208 1.63 -17.13 4.04
N ILE A 209 1.97 -16.90 2.78
CA ILE A 209 2.08 -15.56 2.22
C ILE A 209 0.69 -14.95 2.08
N THR A 210 0.53 -13.72 2.54
CA THR A 210 -0.70 -12.94 2.45
C THR A 210 -0.45 -11.62 1.76
N THR A 211 -1.49 -11.00 1.23
CA THR A 211 -1.41 -9.67 0.62
C THR A 211 -2.40 -8.72 1.27
N PHE A 212 -2.00 -7.47 1.44
CA PHE A 212 -2.91 -6.41 1.78
C PHE A 212 -3.83 -6.08 0.59
N GLU A 213 -4.84 -5.26 0.80
CA GLU A 213 -5.59 -4.65 -0.30
C GLU A 213 -4.74 -3.63 -1.07
N ARG A 214 -5.27 -3.11 -2.19
CA ARG A 214 -4.61 -2.06 -2.97
C ARG A 214 -4.20 -0.88 -2.07
N GLY A 215 -2.98 -0.37 -2.25
CA GLY A 215 -2.37 0.62 -1.34
C GLY A 215 -1.51 0.01 -0.23
N GLY A 216 -1.46 -1.32 -0.14
CA GLY A 216 -0.82 -2.06 0.95
C GLY A 216 0.66 -1.78 1.19
N SER A 217 1.39 -1.19 0.24
CA SER A 217 2.78 -0.78 0.50
C SER A 217 2.88 0.42 1.46
N ASP A 218 1.87 1.31 1.49
CA ASP A 218 1.77 2.37 2.49
C ASP A 218 1.48 1.76 3.88
N ARG A 219 0.64 0.71 3.93
CA ARG A 219 0.38 -0.07 5.16
C ARG A 219 1.66 -0.74 5.67
N THR A 220 2.42 -1.39 4.78
CA THR A 220 3.73 -1.97 5.14
C THR A 220 4.64 -0.94 5.81
N ALA A 221 4.72 0.29 5.28
CA ALA A 221 5.52 1.34 5.89
C ALA A 221 4.99 1.76 7.28
N ALA A 222 3.67 1.82 7.46
CA ALA A 222 3.03 2.10 8.74
C ALA A 222 3.29 0.98 9.75
N ASP A 223 3.13 -0.29 9.36
CA ASP A 223 3.33 -1.46 10.21
C ASP A 223 4.77 -1.55 10.71
N LEU A 224 5.74 -1.33 9.82
CA LEU A 224 7.17 -1.25 10.19
C LEU A 224 7.42 -0.09 11.16
N GLY A 225 6.75 1.05 10.97
CA GLY A 225 6.80 2.16 11.88
C GLY A 225 6.28 1.79 13.27
N ILE A 226 5.13 1.12 13.35
CA ILE A 226 4.53 0.61 14.59
C ILE A 226 5.46 -0.39 15.29
N LEU A 227 6.18 -1.22 14.54
CA LEU A 227 7.11 -2.19 15.12
C LEU A 227 8.38 -1.53 15.66
N LEU A 228 8.95 -0.56 14.95
CA LEU A 228 10.26 0.01 15.26
C LEU A 228 10.23 1.19 16.24
N HIS A 229 9.11 1.93 16.35
CA HIS A 229 9.06 3.20 17.13
C HIS A 229 9.34 3.05 18.62
N LYS A 230 9.25 1.84 19.16
CA LYS A 230 9.55 1.59 20.59
C LYS A 230 11.04 1.65 20.89
N LYS A 231 11.89 1.35 19.90
CA LYS A 231 13.36 1.27 20.05
C LYS A 231 14.08 2.39 19.32
N PHE A 232 13.50 2.89 18.24
CA PHE A 232 14.10 3.90 17.37
C PHE A 232 13.25 5.17 17.31
N ASP A 233 13.88 6.28 16.94
CA ASP A 233 13.18 7.49 16.51
C ASP A 233 12.80 7.33 15.03
N VAL A 234 11.53 7.04 14.78
CA VAL A 234 11.03 6.60 13.46
C VAL A 234 10.28 7.71 12.76
N LYS A 235 10.63 7.95 11.51
CA LYS A 235 9.88 8.76 10.55
C LYS A 235 9.49 7.90 9.35
N ILE A 236 8.27 8.06 8.85
CA ILE A 236 7.83 7.47 7.58
C ILE A 236 7.95 8.53 6.48
N ASP A 237 8.61 8.20 5.38
CA ASP A 237 8.75 9.05 4.19
C ASP A 237 8.14 8.33 2.98
N LEU A 238 7.02 8.85 2.49
CA LEU A 238 6.34 8.33 1.31
C LEU A 238 6.87 9.06 0.08
N GLU A 239 7.81 8.45 -0.61
CA GLU A 239 8.44 8.98 -1.80
C GLU A 239 7.52 8.82 -3.02
N LYS A 240 7.08 9.94 -3.54
CA LYS A 240 6.16 10.03 -4.68
C LYS A 240 6.88 10.61 -5.90
N ASP A 241 6.26 10.48 -7.05
CA ASP A 241 6.71 11.08 -8.33
C ASP A 241 6.27 12.53 -8.51
N SER A 242 5.47 13.06 -7.57
CA SER A 242 5.00 14.44 -7.56
C SER A 242 4.60 14.89 -6.15
N SER A 243 4.55 16.20 -5.93
CA SER A 243 4.08 16.82 -4.69
C SER A 243 2.56 16.67 -4.50
N VAL A 244 2.10 16.79 -3.25
CA VAL A 244 0.66 16.85 -2.94
C VAL A 244 0.14 18.25 -3.24
N VAL A 245 -0.91 18.33 -4.04
CA VAL A 245 -1.55 19.57 -4.46
C VAL A 245 -3.01 19.64 -4.06
N SER A 246 -3.58 20.83 -4.07
CA SER A 246 -4.92 21.13 -3.53
C SER A 246 -6.09 20.45 -4.24
N ALA A 247 -5.91 19.89 -5.43
CA ALA A 247 -6.90 19.07 -6.15
C ALA A 247 -6.20 18.12 -7.13
N ASP A 248 -6.96 17.17 -7.70
CA ASP A 248 -6.43 16.23 -8.69
C ASP A 248 -5.97 16.95 -9.97
N PRO A 249 -4.66 16.93 -10.30
CA PRO A 249 -4.12 17.63 -11.48
C PRO A 249 -4.60 17.03 -12.81
N ARG A 250 -5.19 15.84 -12.79
CA ARG A 250 -5.83 15.25 -13.97
C ARG A 250 -7.15 15.93 -14.31
N ILE A 251 -7.80 16.54 -13.31
CA ILE A 251 -9.11 17.22 -13.43
C ILE A 251 -8.91 18.72 -13.46
N VAL A 252 -8.20 19.28 -12.49
CA VAL A 252 -7.94 20.72 -12.36
C VAL A 252 -6.58 21.03 -12.97
N LYS A 253 -6.56 21.86 -14.01
CA LYS A 253 -5.33 22.13 -14.78
C LYS A 253 -4.58 23.39 -14.33
N GLU A 254 -5.26 24.30 -13.66
CA GLU A 254 -4.71 25.61 -13.28
C GLU A 254 -5.11 25.96 -11.83
N GLY A 255 -4.35 26.84 -11.19
CA GLY A 255 -4.66 27.32 -9.84
C GLY A 255 -4.41 26.30 -8.72
N LEU A 256 -3.69 25.21 -8.99
CA LEU A 256 -3.29 24.25 -7.97
C LEU A 256 -2.24 24.87 -7.03
N THR A 257 -2.41 24.67 -5.73
CA THR A 257 -1.46 25.07 -4.71
C THR A 257 -0.84 23.85 -4.04
N GLU A 258 0.42 23.93 -3.67
CA GLU A 258 1.09 22.88 -2.90
C GLU A 258 0.52 22.83 -1.47
N VAL A 259 0.35 21.62 -0.96
CA VAL A 259 -0.13 21.36 0.39
C VAL A 259 1.06 20.99 1.27
N HIS A 260 1.41 21.87 2.22
CA HIS A 260 2.60 21.67 3.07
C HIS A 260 2.33 20.86 4.32
N SER A 261 1.09 20.89 4.83
CA SER A 261 0.72 20.15 6.03
C SER A 261 -0.74 19.72 6.05
N ILE A 262 -0.99 18.49 6.47
CA ILE A 262 -2.33 17.93 6.69
C ILE A 262 -2.36 17.09 7.97
N SER A 263 -3.51 17.05 8.64
CA SER A 263 -3.72 16.13 9.75
C SER A 263 -3.94 14.70 9.27
N TYR A 264 -3.74 13.71 10.16
CA TYR A 264 -4.11 12.32 9.91
C TYR A 264 -5.55 12.19 9.39
N ASN A 265 -6.47 12.98 9.96
CA ASN A 265 -7.88 12.93 9.57
C ASN A 265 -8.11 13.50 8.17
N GLU A 266 -7.46 14.62 7.84
CA GLU A 266 -7.51 15.19 6.48
C GLU A 266 -6.90 14.25 5.43
N ALA A 267 -5.75 13.63 5.73
CA ALA A 267 -5.10 12.67 4.85
C ALA A 267 -5.97 11.43 4.63
N ARG A 268 -6.57 10.89 5.71
CA ARG A 268 -7.49 9.75 5.65
C ARG A 268 -8.71 10.07 4.79
N LEU A 269 -9.35 11.20 5.03
CA LEU A 269 -10.53 11.62 4.24
C LEU A 269 -10.17 11.85 2.78
N ALA A 270 -9.05 12.51 2.48
CA ALA A 270 -8.60 12.73 1.11
C ALA A 270 -8.36 11.40 0.38
N GLY A 271 -7.72 10.42 1.05
CA GLY A 271 -7.52 9.07 0.53
C GLY A 271 -8.82 8.33 0.27
N MET A 272 -9.76 8.34 1.22
CA MET A 272 -11.09 7.75 1.09
C MET A 272 -11.85 8.30 -0.12
N PHE A 273 -11.72 9.60 -0.37
CA PHE A 273 -12.36 10.26 -1.52
C PHE A 273 -11.52 10.23 -2.81
N GLY A 274 -10.54 9.33 -2.91
CA GLY A 274 -9.87 8.98 -4.15
C GLY A 274 -8.60 9.79 -4.48
N MET A 275 -8.13 10.63 -3.56
CA MET A 275 -6.84 11.28 -3.71
C MET A 275 -5.73 10.33 -3.24
N ASN A 276 -4.84 9.93 -4.13
CA ASN A 276 -3.77 8.97 -3.81
C ASN A 276 -2.63 9.62 -2.99
N ILE A 277 -2.97 10.11 -1.80
CA ILE A 277 -2.00 10.72 -0.87
C ILE A 277 -1.35 9.64 -0.03
N LEU A 278 -2.17 8.88 0.71
CA LEU A 278 -1.77 7.85 1.66
C LEU A 278 -2.95 6.90 1.83
N ASP A 279 -2.67 5.61 2.02
CA ASP A 279 -3.71 4.63 2.32
C ASP A 279 -4.42 4.98 3.65
N PRO A 280 -5.75 5.15 3.65
CA PRO A 280 -6.50 5.48 4.87
C PRO A 280 -6.33 4.44 5.98
N VAL A 281 -6.14 3.16 5.63
CA VAL A 281 -5.97 2.05 6.58
C VAL A 281 -4.64 2.17 7.32
N ALA A 282 -3.58 2.62 6.64
CA ALA A 282 -2.28 2.87 7.28
C ALA A 282 -2.39 3.84 8.46
N ILE A 283 -3.16 4.93 8.30
CA ILE A 283 -3.42 5.89 9.39
C ILE A 283 -4.23 5.24 10.52
N LYS A 284 -5.24 4.43 10.16
CA LYS A 284 -6.07 3.71 11.13
C LYS A 284 -5.20 2.78 11.98
N GLU A 285 -4.32 1.99 11.37
CA GLU A 285 -3.41 1.06 12.05
C GLU A 285 -2.46 1.79 13.02
N ILE A 286 -1.88 2.91 12.61
CA ILE A 286 -1.04 3.74 13.49
C ILE A 286 -1.82 4.20 14.73
N LEU A 287 -3.05 4.68 14.53
CA LEU A 287 -3.88 5.18 15.63
C LEU A 287 -4.34 4.06 16.57
N GLU A 288 -4.78 2.92 16.05
CA GLU A 288 -5.24 1.76 16.82
C GLU A 288 -4.12 1.13 17.66
N ASN A 289 -2.88 1.18 17.17
CA ASN A 289 -1.71 0.72 17.92
C ASN A 289 -1.12 1.80 18.86
N GLY A 290 -1.81 2.94 19.04
CA GLY A 290 -1.40 4.00 19.95
C GLY A 290 -0.11 4.73 19.54
N ALA A 291 0.37 4.51 18.32
CA ALA A 291 1.56 5.15 17.80
C ALA A 291 1.26 6.59 17.32
N SER A 292 2.29 7.43 17.36
CA SER A 292 2.26 8.78 16.78
C SER A 292 3.53 8.95 15.95
N LEU A 293 3.45 8.60 14.68
CA LEU A 293 4.59 8.56 13.76
C LEU A 293 4.56 9.80 12.85
N PRO A 294 5.63 10.58 12.78
CA PRO A 294 5.76 11.61 11.76
C PRO A 294 5.73 10.95 10.38
N ILE A 295 4.81 11.40 9.52
CA ILE A 295 4.74 10.96 8.13
C ILE A 295 5.03 12.17 7.26
N VAL A 296 5.89 12.00 6.27
CA VAL A 296 6.17 13.00 5.24
C VAL A 296 5.90 12.38 3.89
N ILE A 297 5.31 13.16 3.01
CA ILE A 297 5.15 12.79 1.60
C ILE A 297 6.11 13.69 0.83
N THR A 298 7.06 13.10 0.14
CA THR A 298 8.13 13.81 -0.54
C THR A 298 8.01 13.61 -2.06
N ASP A 299 8.09 14.71 -2.82
CA ASP A 299 8.37 14.62 -4.24
C ASP A 299 9.85 14.21 -4.42
N MET A 300 10.10 12.96 -4.80
CA MET A 300 11.48 12.45 -4.88
C MET A 300 12.35 13.16 -5.93
N ARG A 301 11.74 13.85 -6.89
CA ARG A 301 12.45 14.65 -7.91
C ARG A 301 12.80 16.05 -7.41
N ASN A 302 11.98 16.58 -6.49
CA ASN A 302 12.15 17.88 -5.85
C ASN A 302 11.98 17.71 -4.34
N PRO A 303 12.98 17.16 -3.61
CA PRO A 303 12.86 16.75 -2.22
C PRO A 303 12.57 17.86 -1.21
N GLU A 304 12.69 19.12 -1.60
CA GLU A 304 12.25 20.29 -0.84
C GLU A 304 10.72 20.43 -0.83
N LYS A 305 10.01 19.82 -1.79
CA LYS A 305 8.55 19.80 -1.85
C LYS A 305 8.01 18.64 -1.04
N THR A 306 7.59 18.95 0.18
CA THR A 306 7.10 17.96 1.12
C THR A 306 5.73 18.35 1.69
N THR A 307 4.94 17.33 2.01
CA THR A 307 3.72 17.47 2.81
C THR A 307 3.90 16.70 4.12
N THR A 308 3.83 17.38 5.25
CA THR A 308 3.82 16.73 6.57
C THR A 308 2.42 16.24 6.90
N VAL A 309 2.34 15.02 7.42
CA VAL A 309 1.09 14.41 7.91
C VAL A 309 1.26 14.10 9.40
N GLU A 310 0.51 14.77 10.26
CA GLU A 310 0.65 14.68 11.70
C GLU A 310 -0.70 14.46 12.40
N ARG A 311 -0.65 13.92 13.62
CA ARG A 311 -1.86 13.69 14.41
C ARG A 311 -2.62 14.99 14.71
N LYS A 312 -1.89 16.07 14.97
CA LYS A 312 -2.42 17.44 15.17
C LYS A 312 -1.57 18.42 14.41
N ILE A 313 -2.21 19.26 13.63
CA ILE A 313 -1.52 20.36 12.96
C ILE A 313 -1.41 21.53 13.94
N THR A 314 -0.19 21.96 14.21
CA THR A 314 0.10 23.13 15.05
C THR A 314 0.12 24.43 14.25
N ASN A 315 0.47 24.35 12.94
CA ASN A 315 0.43 25.48 12.02
C ASN A 315 -0.66 25.30 10.97
N ARG A 316 -1.49 26.33 10.80
CA ARG A 316 -2.46 26.39 9.69
C ARG A 316 -1.87 27.33 8.64
N ASP A 317 -1.68 26.83 7.42
CA ASP A 317 -1.19 27.60 6.26
C ASP A 317 -2.13 28.73 5.83
N GLY A 318 -2.99 29.23 6.73
CA GLY A 318 -3.90 30.34 6.50
C GLY A 318 -5.10 30.05 5.60
N HIS A 319 -5.12 28.94 4.87
CA HIS A 319 -6.23 28.55 4.01
C HIS A 319 -7.19 27.60 4.75
N PRO A 320 -8.49 27.93 4.83
CA PRO A 320 -9.49 27.10 5.48
C PRO A 320 -9.75 25.77 4.73
N ILE A 321 -9.51 25.75 3.43
CA ILE A 321 -9.67 24.56 2.57
C ILE A 321 -8.31 24.24 1.95
N LYS A 322 -7.77 23.07 2.27
CA LYS A 322 -6.46 22.62 1.78
C LYS A 322 -6.58 21.73 0.54
N ILE A 323 -7.58 20.85 0.54
CA ILE A 323 -7.76 19.83 -0.49
C ILE A 323 -9.22 19.79 -0.90
N ILE A 324 -9.46 19.72 -2.20
CA ILE A 324 -10.76 19.45 -2.81
C ILE A 324 -10.64 18.15 -3.59
N THR A 325 -11.43 17.16 -3.21
CA THR A 325 -11.47 15.85 -3.86
C THR A 325 -12.90 15.34 -3.99
N GLY A 326 -13.11 14.35 -4.83
CA GLY A 326 -14.41 13.71 -5.03
C GLY A 326 -14.29 12.29 -5.52
N LYS A 327 -15.28 11.47 -5.19
CA LYS A 327 -15.38 10.08 -5.59
C LYS A 327 -16.71 9.83 -6.30
N LYS A 328 -16.65 9.11 -7.41
CA LYS A 328 -17.84 8.63 -8.13
C LYS A 328 -18.27 7.27 -7.56
N ASN A 329 -19.44 6.82 -7.97
CA ASN A 329 -19.97 5.51 -7.59
C ASN A 329 -20.10 5.32 -6.06
N CYS A 330 -20.69 6.33 -5.41
CA CYS A 330 -21.01 6.27 -3.97
C CYS A 330 -22.49 5.98 -3.77
N ALA A 331 -22.85 5.51 -2.57
CA ALA A 331 -24.24 5.35 -2.16
C ALA A 331 -24.47 6.04 -0.80
N ILE A 332 -25.61 6.71 -0.65
CA ILE A 332 -26.03 7.30 0.62
C ILE A 332 -27.22 6.50 1.15
N LEU A 333 -27.02 5.84 2.28
CA LEU A 333 -28.07 5.21 3.04
C LEU A 333 -28.62 6.22 4.05
N ARG A 334 -29.93 6.45 4.02
CA ARG A 334 -30.67 7.08 5.13
C ARG A 334 -31.27 5.98 5.97
N ILE A 335 -31.04 6.01 7.26
CA ILE A 335 -31.51 5.01 8.23
C ILE A 335 -31.87 5.71 9.53
N GLU A 336 -32.83 5.20 10.31
CA GLU A 336 -33.10 5.71 11.64
C GLU A 336 -31.86 5.56 12.54
N ASP A 337 -31.58 6.57 13.33
CA ASP A 337 -30.34 6.67 14.12
C ASP A 337 -30.12 5.47 15.07
N GLU A 338 -31.19 4.89 15.59
CA GLU A 338 -31.14 3.74 16.48
C GLU A 338 -30.63 2.44 15.82
N PHE A 339 -30.77 2.29 14.50
CA PHE A 339 -30.31 1.10 13.77
C PHE A 339 -28.87 1.21 13.26
N VAL A 340 -28.27 2.39 13.31
CA VAL A 340 -26.92 2.64 12.76
C VAL A 340 -25.88 1.71 13.38
N HIS A 341 -25.82 1.63 14.69
CA HIS A 341 -24.82 0.81 15.39
C HIS A 341 -24.95 -0.66 15.01
N LYS A 342 -26.17 -1.20 15.02
CA LYS A 342 -26.46 -2.60 14.68
C LYS A 342 -26.09 -2.92 13.23
N LEU A 343 -26.35 -2.02 12.29
CA LEU A 343 -25.94 -2.17 10.90
C LEU A 343 -24.41 -2.21 10.78
N LEU A 344 -23.71 -1.24 11.36
CA LEU A 344 -22.25 -1.14 11.24
C LEU A 344 -21.54 -2.34 11.87
N GLU A 345 -21.94 -2.75 13.07
CA GLU A 345 -21.43 -3.96 13.73
C GLU A 345 -21.64 -5.22 12.84
N SER A 346 -22.79 -5.33 12.21
CA SER A 346 -23.08 -6.45 11.33
C SER A 346 -22.24 -6.42 10.03
N LEU A 347 -21.94 -5.25 9.49
CA LEU A 347 -21.05 -5.11 8.33
C LEU A 347 -19.59 -5.43 8.70
N GLU A 348 -19.11 -4.97 9.86
CA GLU A 348 -17.78 -5.29 10.38
C GLU A 348 -17.61 -6.80 10.61
N ASN A 349 -18.56 -7.45 11.25
CA ASN A 349 -18.53 -8.90 11.51
C ASN A 349 -18.48 -9.75 10.22
N LYS A 350 -19.04 -9.25 9.13
CA LYS A 350 -18.97 -9.92 7.82
C LYS A 350 -17.65 -9.71 7.08
N LYS A 351 -16.75 -8.86 7.61
CA LYS A 351 -15.45 -8.52 6.98
C LYS A 351 -15.56 -8.11 5.50
N ARG A 352 -16.67 -7.49 5.11
CA ARG A 352 -17.01 -7.13 3.71
C ARG A 352 -17.64 -5.76 3.60
N TYR A 353 -17.45 -4.89 4.57
CA TYR A 353 -17.96 -3.52 4.43
C TYR A 353 -16.95 -2.68 3.64
N SER A 354 -17.46 -1.81 2.82
CA SER A 354 -16.64 -0.79 2.20
C SER A 354 -16.44 0.38 3.19
N GLU A 355 -15.48 1.23 2.90
CA GLU A 355 -15.30 2.46 3.66
C GLU A 355 -16.56 3.32 3.62
N PHE A 356 -16.93 3.86 4.76
CA PHE A 356 -18.11 4.71 4.91
C PHE A 356 -17.82 5.93 5.79
N VAL A 357 -18.67 6.95 5.62
CA VAL A 357 -18.66 8.17 6.45
C VAL A 357 -20.05 8.40 7.00
N ILE A 358 -20.18 8.52 8.32
CA ILE A 358 -21.44 8.92 8.95
C ILE A 358 -21.56 10.44 8.84
N LEU A 359 -22.60 10.90 8.15
CA LEU A 359 -22.92 12.32 8.02
C LEU A 359 -23.78 12.75 9.19
N SER A 360 -23.83 14.07 9.44
CA SER A 360 -24.63 14.65 10.53
C SER A 360 -26.09 14.15 10.50
N PRO A 361 -26.62 13.70 11.64
CA PRO A 361 -28.01 13.28 11.74
C PRO A 361 -28.96 14.45 11.56
N PHE A 362 -30.20 14.16 11.21
CA PHE A 362 -31.28 15.13 11.07
C PHE A 362 -32.60 14.54 11.57
N SER A 363 -33.56 15.38 11.92
CA SER A 363 -34.89 14.95 12.33
C SER A 363 -35.91 15.26 11.24
N LYS A 364 -36.81 14.31 10.98
CA LYS A 364 -37.96 14.47 10.09
C LYS A 364 -39.16 13.74 10.70
N ASP A 365 -40.29 14.42 10.79
CA ASP A 365 -41.56 13.88 11.33
C ASP A 365 -41.41 13.26 12.74
N GLY A 366 -40.55 13.85 13.56
CA GLY A 366 -40.26 13.40 14.94
C GLY A 366 -39.27 12.23 15.02
N ILE A 367 -38.84 11.66 13.90
CA ILE A 367 -37.87 10.56 13.82
C ILE A 367 -36.48 11.14 13.53
N LYS A 368 -35.48 10.63 14.27
CA LYS A 368 -34.08 10.97 14.03
C LYS A 368 -33.45 10.00 13.04
N PHE A 369 -32.93 10.53 11.96
CA PHE A 369 -32.25 9.79 10.90
C PHE A 369 -30.76 10.13 10.86
N SER A 370 -29.95 9.13 10.58
CA SER A 370 -28.56 9.26 10.14
C SER A 370 -28.42 9.00 8.64
N ARG A 371 -27.39 9.60 8.05
CA ARG A 371 -27.00 9.32 6.67
C ARG A 371 -25.61 8.70 6.68
N ILE A 372 -25.47 7.55 6.03
CA ILE A 372 -24.20 6.84 5.89
C ILE A 372 -23.80 6.90 4.42
N LEU A 373 -22.69 7.56 4.15
CA LEU A 373 -22.09 7.60 2.81
C LEU A 373 -21.16 6.42 2.66
N PHE A 374 -21.52 5.47 1.81
CA PHE A 374 -20.66 4.37 1.38
C PHE A 374 -19.87 4.80 0.14
N LEU A 375 -18.56 4.54 0.18
CA LEU A 375 -17.63 4.94 -0.88
C LEU A 375 -17.49 3.90 -1.99
N ASP A 376 -18.18 2.74 -1.86
CA ASP A 376 -18.39 1.73 -2.89
C ASP A 376 -19.89 1.48 -3.09
N GLY A 377 -20.46 2.17 -4.09
CA GLY A 377 -21.88 2.03 -4.43
C GLY A 377 -22.22 0.66 -5.01
N ASP A 378 -21.27 -0.02 -5.66
CA ASP A 378 -21.49 -1.37 -6.19
C ASP A 378 -21.58 -2.41 -5.07
N TYR A 379 -20.78 -2.24 -4.00
CA TYR A 379 -20.94 -3.06 -2.80
C TYR A 379 -22.34 -2.91 -2.21
N VAL A 380 -22.81 -1.68 -2.02
CA VAL A 380 -24.15 -1.42 -1.46
C VAL A 380 -25.23 -2.02 -2.37
N LYS A 381 -25.10 -1.87 -3.69
CA LYS A 381 -26.05 -2.42 -4.66
C LYS A 381 -26.13 -3.96 -4.60
N ARG A 382 -24.99 -4.66 -4.47
CA ARG A 382 -24.97 -6.11 -4.30
C ARG A 382 -25.57 -6.57 -2.98
N ASN A 383 -25.54 -5.74 -1.94
CA ASN A 383 -26.03 -6.03 -0.60
C ASN A 383 -27.30 -5.24 -0.22
N GLU A 384 -27.99 -4.64 -1.20
CA GLU A 384 -29.09 -3.69 -0.99
C GLU A 384 -30.18 -4.23 -0.07
N LYS A 385 -30.66 -5.44 -0.35
CA LYS A 385 -31.71 -6.11 0.47
C LYS A 385 -31.25 -6.31 1.92
N TYR A 386 -30.00 -6.62 2.11
CA TYR A 386 -29.42 -6.82 3.43
C TYR A 386 -29.33 -5.49 4.19
N VAL A 387 -28.81 -4.44 3.56
CA VAL A 387 -28.64 -3.10 4.16
C VAL A 387 -29.99 -2.47 4.49
N LEU A 388 -30.97 -2.56 3.59
CA LEU A 388 -32.34 -2.07 3.82
C LEU A 388 -33.12 -2.90 4.86
N GLY A 389 -32.74 -4.15 5.09
CA GLY A 389 -33.42 -5.03 6.03
C GLY A 389 -33.27 -4.66 7.51
N PHE A 390 -32.41 -3.68 7.84
CA PHE A 390 -32.24 -3.20 9.22
C PHE A 390 -33.30 -2.21 9.66
N ASP A 391 -33.89 -1.47 8.73
CA ASP A 391 -34.88 -0.43 9.02
C ASP A 391 -35.91 -0.35 7.87
N PRO A 392 -37.21 -0.50 8.17
CA PRO A 392 -38.27 -0.36 7.16
C PRO A 392 -38.36 1.00 6.48
N LEU A 393 -37.84 2.07 7.14
CA LEU A 393 -37.81 3.43 6.63
C LEU A 393 -36.50 3.77 5.92
N ALA A 394 -35.56 2.82 5.84
CA ALA A 394 -34.29 3.04 5.16
C ALA A 394 -34.48 3.30 3.64
N THR A 395 -33.66 4.19 3.12
CA THR A 395 -33.62 4.48 1.67
C THR A 395 -32.17 4.64 1.22
N ILE A 396 -31.89 4.18 0.01
CA ILE A 396 -30.57 4.33 -0.62
C ILE A 396 -30.68 5.25 -1.83
N THR A 397 -29.71 6.17 -1.94
CA THR A 397 -29.51 7.03 -3.11
C THR A 397 -28.13 6.76 -3.68
N TYR A 398 -28.05 6.43 -4.97
CA TYR A 398 -26.80 6.20 -5.68
C TYR A 398 -26.36 7.45 -6.43
N ASN A 399 -25.10 7.83 -6.27
CA ASN A 399 -24.46 8.85 -7.10
C ASN A 399 -23.68 8.14 -8.22
N ARG A 400 -24.02 8.42 -9.45
CA ARG A 400 -23.41 7.86 -10.66
C ARG A 400 -22.25 8.72 -11.17
#